data_06b925c1d88e08baad1fd0ef95d7b47a
#
_entry.id   06b925c1d88e08baad1fd0ef95d7b47a
#
_cell.length_a   1.000
_cell.length_b   1.000
_cell.length_c   1.000
_cell.angle_alpha   90.00
_cell.angle_beta   90.00
_cell.angle_gamma   90.00
#
_symmetry.space_group_name_H-M   'P 1'
#
loop_
_entity.id
_entity.type
_entity.pdbx_description
1 polymer ?
#
loop_
_entity_poly.entity_id
_entity_poly.type
_entity_poly.pdbx_seq_one_letter_code
_entity_poly.pdbx_strand_id
1 'polypeptide(L)'
;MTDLQKVDPEKYAAVADNFVYVHRALRRDLDRIIEGGEELFQSDFPRFARILEKHSELEDQLFFPALEERAPGVTRDSDDQHQQVETLVTDLATGKCNDTAKSLLQLRELLHSHLEEEEQKVMPAMMDHFEAAEIWALDGRIMEFCSPEFMQEMLPWWFEHIDAGDRVCVAQNMAVGVPEDFLPVLCQWIAAGLAESEWAELTEKVPALKIPTPS
;
A
#
# COMPACT_ATOMS: atom_id res chain seq x y z
N MET A 1 -12.22 -9.35 -8.28
CA MET A 1 -11.90 -8.07 -8.95
C MET A 1 -13.12 -7.18 -8.78
N THR A 2 -12.99 -6.17 -7.96
CA THR A 2 -14.02 -5.15 -7.75
C THR A 2 -14.34 -4.45 -9.07
N ASP A 3 -15.58 -4.03 -9.24
CA ASP A 3 -16.05 -3.30 -10.45
C ASP A 3 -15.46 -1.87 -10.58
N LEU A 4 -14.45 -1.53 -9.75
CA LEU A 4 -13.81 -0.23 -9.67
C LEU A 4 -13.24 0.26 -11.02
N GLN A 5 -12.71 -0.66 -11.83
CA GLN A 5 -12.19 -0.33 -13.17
C GLN A 5 -13.24 0.16 -14.17
N LYS A 6 -14.54 0.09 -13.83
CA LYS A 6 -15.63 0.60 -14.67
C LYS A 6 -16.00 2.05 -14.38
N VAL A 7 -15.42 2.64 -13.34
CA VAL A 7 -15.62 4.06 -12.99
C VAL A 7 -14.63 4.93 -13.75
N ASP A 8 -14.65 6.24 -13.47
CA ASP A 8 -13.73 7.22 -14.04
C ASP A 8 -12.27 6.73 -13.90
N PRO A 9 -11.52 6.56 -15.01
CA PRO A 9 -10.16 6.06 -14.97
C PRO A 9 -9.20 6.91 -14.10
N GLU A 10 -9.39 8.24 -14.05
CA GLU A 10 -8.56 9.10 -13.22
C GLU A 10 -8.84 8.90 -11.73
N LYS A 11 -10.13 8.78 -11.36
CA LYS A 11 -10.52 8.46 -9.97
C LYS A 11 -10.04 7.09 -9.55
N TYR A 12 -10.19 6.09 -10.43
CA TYR A 12 -9.73 4.75 -10.16
C TYR A 12 -8.21 4.70 -9.95
N ALA A 13 -7.44 5.36 -10.82
CA ALA A 13 -5.98 5.39 -10.72
C ALA A 13 -5.52 6.00 -9.39
N ALA A 14 -6.09 7.16 -9.00
CA ALA A 14 -5.76 7.82 -7.74
C ALA A 14 -6.05 6.93 -6.52
N VAL A 15 -7.23 6.31 -6.47
CA VAL A 15 -7.62 5.40 -5.38
C VAL A 15 -6.79 4.13 -5.39
N ALA A 16 -6.58 3.51 -6.58
CA ALA A 16 -5.85 2.26 -6.70
C ALA A 16 -4.37 2.39 -6.32
N ASP A 17 -3.75 3.53 -6.56
CA ASP A 17 -2.36 3.79 -6.16
C ASP A 17 -2.18 3.74 -4.64
N ASN A 18 -3.17 4.23 -3.89
CA ASN A 18 -3.15 4.25 -2.44
C ASN A 18 -3.61 2.94 -1.80
N PHE A 19 -4.72 2.38 -2.29
CA PHE A 19 -5.41 1.28 -1.60
C PHE A 19 -5.21 -0.06 -2.30
N VAL A 20 -5.68 -0.23 -3.54
CA VAL A 20 -5.78 -1.55 -4.18
C VAL A 20 -4.43 -2.24 -4.28
N TYR A 21 -3.39 -1.52 -4.73
CA TYR A 21 -2.07 -2.13 -4.95
C TYR A 21 -1.28 -2.32 -3.66
N VAL A 22 -1.42 -1.41 -2.69
CA VAL A 22 -0.83 -1.59 -1.35
C VAL A 22 -1.51 -2.75 -0.63
N HIS A 23 -2.84 -2.85 -0.69
CA HIS A 23 -3.60 -3.98 -0.14
C HIS A 23 -3.17 -5.32 -0.73
N ARG A 24 -2.93 -5.38 -2.05
CA ARG A 24 -2.40 -6.60 -2.70
C ARG A 24 -1.02 -6.98 -2.17
N ALA A 25 -0.15 -6.00 -1.98
CA ALA A 25 1.18 -6.23 -1.41
C ALA A 25 1.10 -6.72 0.03
N LEU A 26 0.25 -6.10 0.86
CA LEU A 26 0.03 -6.49 2.26
C LEU A 26 -0.49 -7.93 2.36
N ARG A 27 -1.49 -8.31 1.58
CA ARG A 27 -2.01 -9.68 1.56
C ARG A 27 -0.93 -10.67 1.14
N ARG A 28 -0.21 -10.39 0.06
CA ARG A 28 0.83 -11.28 -0.48
C ARG A 28 2.01 -11.47 0.47
N ASP A 29 2.49 -10.39 1.10
CA ASP A 29 3.62 -10.48 2.02
C ASP A 29 3.24 -11.23 3.30
N LEU A 30 2.04 -10.98 3.86
CA LEU A 30 1.56 -11.74 5.03
C LEU A 30 1.41 -13.23 4.71
N ASP A 31 0.83 -13.58 3.56
CA ASP A 31 0.73 -14.98 3.13
C ASP A 31 2.10 -15.63 2.98
N ARG A 32 3.07 -14.93 2.37
CA ARG A 32 4.47 -15.38 2.24
C ARG A 32 5.13 -15.61 3.60
N ILE A 33 4.95 -14.69 4.55
CA ILE A 33 5.49 -14.81 5.92
C ILE A 33 4.90 -16.05 6.61
N ILE A 34 3.60 -16.28 6.48
CA ILE A 34 2.92 -17.45 7.05
C ILE A 34 3.46 -18.75 6.45
N GLU A 35 3.58 -18.82 5.11
CA GLU A 35 4.10 -19.99 4.39
C GLU A 35 5.56 -20.28 4.72
N GLY A 36 6.38 -19.25 4.93
CA GLY A 36 7.79 -19.38 5.31
C GLY A 36 8.03 -19.73 6.78
N GLY A 37 6.98 -19.72 7.61
CA GLY A 37 7.02 -20.13 9.00
C GLY A 37 7.94 -19.25 9.87
N GLU A 38 8.56 -19.87 10.87
CA GLU A 38 9.34 -19.15 11.88
C GLU A 38 10.49 -18.33 11.28
N GLU A 39 11.15 -18.80 10.23
CA GLU A 39 12.26 -18.11 9.60
C GLU A 39 11.83 -16.75 9.03
N LEU A 40 10.79 -16.72 8.18
CA LEU A 40 10.29 -15.49 7.60
C LEU A 40 9.54 -14.62 8.63
N PHE A 41 8.93 -15.23 9.63
CA PHE A 41 8.36 -14.45 10.73
C PHE A 41 9.43 -13.64 11.45
N GLN A 42 10.57 -14.23 11.79
CA GLN A 42 11.64 -13.50 12.48
C GLN A 42 12.33 -12.46 11.61
N SER A 43 12.53 -12.72 10.31
CA SER A 43 13.25 -11.81 9.43
C SER A 43 12.38 -10.69 8.86
N ASP A 44 11.15 -10.97 8.45
CA ASP A 44 10.36 -10.11 7.58
C ASP A 44 9.13 -9.50 8.27
N PHE A 45 8.55 -10.16 9.26
CA PHE A 45 7.39 -9.65 9.98
C PHE A 45 7.62 -8.26 10.62
N PRO A 46 8.80 -7.93 11.17
CA PRO A 46 9.04 -6.58 11.69
C PRO A 46 8.93 -5.47 10.63
N ARG A 47 9.35 -5.74 9.39
CA ARG A 47 9.17 -4.81 8.25
C ARG A 47 7.69 -4.71 7.88
N PHE A 48 7.05 -5.85 7.69
CA PHE A 48 5.61 -5.93 7.41
C PHE A 48 4.78 -5.13 8.42
N ALA A 49 5.03 -5.33 9.71
CA ALA A 49 4.31 -4.64 10.78
C ALA A 49 4.44 -3.11 10.71
N ARG A 50 5.67 -2.59 10.46
CA ARG A 50 5.88 -1.13 10.29
C ARG A 50 5.16 -0.56 9.08
N ILE A 51 5.13 -1.30 7.98
CA ILE A 51 4.45 -0.85 6.76
C ILE A 51 2.94 -0.86 6.95
N LEU A 52 2.40 -1.90 7.58
CA LEU A 52 0.98 -1.99 7.91
C LEU A 52 0.56 -0.88 8.89
N GLU A 53 1.34 -0.61 9.93
CA GLU A 53 1.11 0.49 10.87
C GLU A 53 1.05 1.84 10.14
N LYS A 54 1.99 2.09 9.23
CA LYS A 54 2.01 3.34 8.47
C LYS A 54 0.85 3.45 7.48
N HIS A 55 0.41 2.34 6.89
CA HIS A 55 -0.77 2.29 6.04
C HIS A 55 -2.02 2.72 6.82
N SER A 56 -2.30 2.10 7.97
CA SER A 56 -3.42 2.48 8.84
C SER A 56 -3.30 3.92 9.35
N GLU A 57 -2.07 4.39 9.70
CA GLU A 57 -1.85 5.79 10.10
C GLU A 57 -2.23 6.78 8.99
N LEU A 58 -1.91 6.48 7.73
CA LEU A 58 -2.28 7.35 6.59
C LEU A 58 -3.79 7.39 6.39
N GLU A 59 -4.48 6.27 6.56
CA GLU A 59 -5.92 6.22 6.48
C GLU A 59 -6.56 7.02 7.62
N ASP A 60 -6.17 6.77 8.85
CA ASP A 60 -6.73 7.40 10.06
C ASP A 60 -6.45 8.92 10.12
N GLN A 61 -5.32 9.38 9.60
CA GLN A 61 -4.91 10.79 9.73
C GLN A 61 -5.14 11.62 8.47
N LEU A 62 -5.24 11.01 7.30
CA LEU A 62 -5.35 11.74 6.04
C LEU A 62 -6.63 11.43 5.28
N PHE A 63 -6.90 10.16 4.97
CA PHE A 63 -8.00 9.79 4.07
C PHE A 63 -9.35 9.73 4.79
N PHE A 64 -9.44 9.06 5.92
CA PHE A 64 -10.70 8.89 6.65
C PHE A 64 -11.27 10.20 7.17
N PRO A 65 -10.50 11.12 7.77
CA PRO A 65 -11.04 12.41 8.17
C PRO A 65 -11.62 13.21 6.99
N ALA A 66 -10.95 13.20 5.83
CA ALA A 66 -11.46 13.87 4.64
C ALA A 66 -12.77 13.25 4.12
N LEU A 67 -12.88 11.92 4.19
CA LEU A 67 -14.07 11.20 3.77
C LEU A 67 -15.23 11.38 4.78
N GLU A 68 -14.97 11.33 6.07
CA GLU A 68 -15.97 11.53 7.14
C GLU A 68 -16.63 12.92 7.08
N GLU A 69 -15.93 13.95 6.60
CA GLU A 69 -16.53 15.28 6.36
C GLU A 69 -17.63 15.24 5.30
N ARG A 70 -17.56 14.33 4.33
CA ARG A 70 -18.48 14.25 3.18
C ARG A 70 -19.47 13.08 3.27
N ALA A 71 -19.05 11.97 3.88
CA ALA A 71 -19.82 10.75 4.04
C ALA A 71 -19.72 10.23 5.49
N PRO A 72 -20.36 10.90 6.47
CA PRO A 72 -20.23 10.57 7.89
C PRO A 72 -20.61 9.13 8.23
N GLY A 73 -19.73 8.43 8.94
CA GLY A 73 -19.91 7.06 9.43
C GLY A 73 -19.51 5.96 8.48
N VAL A 74 -18.92 6.30 7.30
CA VAL A 74 -18.51 5.31 6.32
C VAL A 74 -17.23 4.55 6.73
N THR A 75 -16.36 5.19 7.53
CA THR A 75 -15.08 4.60 7.98
C THR A 75 -15.16 3.90 9.34
N ARG A 76 -16.29 3.99 10.02
CA ARG A 76 -16.42 3.50 11.42
C ARG A 76 -16.01 2.05 11.61
N ASP A 77 -16.40 1.17 10.68
CA ASP A 77 -16.10 -0.25 10.78
C ASP A 77 -14.59 -0.49 10.56
N SER A 78 -13.94 0.30 9.67
CA SER A 78 -12.49 0.26 9.43
C SER A 78 -11.71 0.73 10.66
N ASP A 79 -12.14 1.83 11.33
CA ASP A 79 -11.51 2.33 12.56
C ASP A 79 -11.50 1.24 13.67
N ASP A 80 -12.61 0.53 13.86
CA ASP A 80 -12.72 -0.56 14.85
C ASP A 80 -11.81 -1.75 14.47
N GLN A 81 -11.66 -2.04 13.19
CA GLN A 81 -10.81 -3.13 12.69
C GLN A 81 -9.33 -2.77 12.79
N HIS A 82 -8.93 -1.52 12.55
CA HIS A 82 -7.56 -1.04 12.76
C HIS A 82 -7.09 -1.34 14.18
N GLN A 83 -7.88 -1.04 15.20
CA GLN A 83 -7.53 -1.33 16.60
C GLN A 83 -7.32 -2.82 16.87
N GLN A 84 -8.12 -3.69 16.24
CA GLN A 84 -7.98 -5.13 16.38
C GLN A 84 -6.72 -5.65 15.68
N VAL A 85 -6.44 -5.17 14.46
CA VAL A 85 -5.22 -5.49 13.69
C VAL A 85 -3.98 -5.04 14.46
N GLU A 86 -3.94 -3.78 14.92
CA GLU A 86 -2.84 -3.19 15.69
C GLU A 86 -2.54 -3.98 16.96
N THR A 87 -3.58 -4.36 17.71
CA THR A 87 -3.43 -5.18 18.92
C THR A 87 -2.75 -6.50 18.60
N LEU A 88 -3.22 -7.20 17.57
CA LEU A 88 -2.70 -8.51 17.20
C LEU A 88 -1.27 -8.43 16.63
N VAL A 89 -0.97 -7.41 15.83
CA VAL A 89 0.39 -7.12 15.33
C VAL A 89 1.35 -6.85 16.50
N THR A 90 0.93 -6.02 17.45
CA THR A 90 1.72 -5.70 18.65
C THR A 90 1.99 -6.94 19.50
N ASP A 91 1.00 -7.80 19.70
CA ASP A 91 1.15 -9.04 20.48
C ASP A 91 2.09 -10.03 19.79
N LEU A 92 2.01 -10.13 18.45
CA LEU A 92 2.96 -10.91 17.64
C LEU A 92 4.39 -10.36 17.75
N ALA A 93 4.56 -9.04 17.53
CA ALA A 93 5.87 -8.39 17.56
C ALA A 93 6.55 -8.44 18.93
N THR A 94 5.77 -8.45 20.02
CA THR A 94 6.28 -8.47 21.39
C THR A 94 6.35 -9.87 22.01
N GLY A 95 6.00 -10.91 21.25
CA GLY A 95 6.03 -12.29 21.72
C GLY A 95 5.00 -12.62 22.82
N LYS A 96 3.91 -11.86 22.90
CA LYS A 96 2.81 -12.10 23.87
C LYS A 96 1.84 -13.17 23.42
N CYS A 97 1.93 -13.61 22.16
CA CYS A 97 1.10 -14.69 21.64
C CYS A 97 1.56 -16.03 22.16
N ASN A 98 0.62 -16.86 22.64
CA ASN A 98 0.93 -18.23 23.08
C ASN A 98 1.22 -19.18 21.91
N ASP A 99 0.71 -18.88 20.73
CA ASP A 99 0.86 -19.66 19.50
C ASP A 99 0.99 -18.69 18.32
N THR A 100 2.22 -18.44 17.90
CA THR A 100 2.54 -17.50 16.81
C THR A 100 1.87 -17.89 15.50
N ALA A 101 1.92 -19.18 15.14
CA ALA A 101 1.33 -19.64 13.88
C ALA A 101 -0.19 -19.44 13.85
N LYS A 102 -0.87 -19.73 14.94
CA LYS A 102 -2.30 -19.49 15.07
C LYS A 102 -2.62 -17.99 15.02
N SER A 103 -1.84 -17.16 15.71
CA SER A 103 -2.05 -15.71 15.73
C SER A 103 -1.79 -15.07 14.35
N LEU A 104 -0.82 -15.55 13.58
CA LEU A 104 -0.61 -15.14 12.20
C LEU A 104 -1.80 -15.49 11.29
N LEU A 105 -2.39 -16.68 11.45
CA LEU A 105 -3.59 -17.04 10.71
C LEU A 105 -4.79 -16.15 11.09
N GLN A 106 -4.93 -15.80 12.36
CA GLN A 106 -5.96 -14.85 12.81
C GLN A 106 -5.74 -13.46 12.23
N LEU A 107 -4.47 -12.99 12.22
CA LEU A 107 -4.12 -11.71 11.59
C LEU A 107 -4.47 -11.72 10.11
N ARG A 108 -4.16 -12.80 9.39
CA ARG A 108 -4.51 -12.94 7.96
C ARG A 108 -6.02 -12.81 7.73
N GLU A 109 -6.83 -13.55 8.48
CA GLU A 109 -8.28 -13.52 8.33
C GLU A 109 -8.84 -12.12 8.61
N LEU A 110 -8.38 -11.49 9.69
CA LEU A 110 -8.81 -10.14 10.06
C LEU A 110 -8.37 -9.11 9.03
N LEU A 111 -7.10 -9.10 8.64
CA LEU A 111 -6.56 -8.14 7.68
C LEU A 111 -7.21 -8.30 6.30
N HIS A 112 -7.36 -9.53 5.79
CA HIS A 112 -8.00 -9.73 4.48
C HIS A 112 -9.45 -9.26 4.48
N SER A 113 -10.21 -9.50 5.56
CA SER A 113 -11.59 -9.04 5.69
C SER A 113 -11.67 -7.51 5.76
N HIS A 114 -10.76 -6.89 6.51
CA HIS A 114 -10.64 -5.45 6.63
C HIS A 114 -10.34 -4.77 5.29
N LEU A 115 -9.27 -5.20 4.61
CA LEU A 115 -8.90 -4.65 3.31
C LEU A 115 -9.99 -4.87 2.23
N GLU A 116 -10.72 -6.00 2.29
CA GLU A 116 -11.86 -6.24 1.41
C GLU A 116 -13.02 -5.28 1.68
N GLU A 117 -13.29 -4.98 2.94
CA GLU A 117 -14.33 -4.04 3.32
C GLU A 117 -14.02 -2.62 2.84
N GLU A 118 -12.78 -2.16 2.96
CA GLU A 118 -12.36 -0.88 2.42
C GLU A 118 -12.49 -0.81 0.90
N GLU A 119 -12.06 -1.85 0.21
CA GLU A 119 -12.23 -1.97 -1.24
C GLU A 119 -13.70 -1.98 -1.68
N GLN A 120 -14.62 -2.40 -0.82
CA GLN A 120 -16.06 -2.46 -1.12
C GLN A 120 -16.86 -1.26 -0.65
N LYS A 121 -16.41 -0.54 0.38
CA LYS A 121 -17.15 0.58 1.00
C LYS A 121 -16.38 1.91 0.92
N VAL A 122 -15.15 1.94 1.42
CA VAL A 122 -14.37 3.18 1.57
C VAL A 122 -13.95 3.71 0.21
N MET A 123 -13.36 2.88 -0.64
CA MET A 123 -12.93 3.30 -1.98
C MET A 123 -14.09 3.75 -2.87
N PRO A 124 -15.23 3.04 -2.96
CA PRO A 124 -16.39 3.53 -3.68
C PRO A 124 -16.90 4.86 -3.13
N ALA A 125 -16.93 5.03 -1.80
CA ALA A 125 -17.35 6.29 -1.20
C ALA A 125 -16.37 7.45 -1.53
N MET A 126 -15.05 7.19 -1.54
CA MET A 126 -14.07 8.16 -2.01
C MET A 126 -14.37 8.60 -3.45
N MET A 127 -14.65 7.66 -4.34
CA MET A 127 -14.97 7.97 -5.74
C MET A 127 -16.32 8.66 -5.92
N ASP A 128 -17.29 8.40 -5.07
CA ASP A 128 -18.62 9.03 -5.12
C ASP A 128 -18.61 10.47 -4.59
N HIS A 129 -17.77 10.78 -3.61
CA HIS A 129 -17.79 12.05 -2.89
C HIS A 129 -16.65 13.02 -3.26
N PHE A 130 -15.64 12.58 -4.03
CA PHE A 130 -14.52 13.40 -4.44
C PHE A 130 -14.36 13.44 -5.96
N GLU A 131 -13.92 14.57 -6.48
CA GLU A 131 -13.41 14.65 -7.84
C GLU A 131 -12.00 14.04 -7.92
N ALA A 132 -11.59 13.54 -9.10
CA ALA A 132 -10.28 12.91 -9.28
C ALA A 132 -9.12 13.81 -8.80
N ALA A 133 -9.16 15.11 -9.12
CA ALA A 133 -8.13 16.06 -8.70
C ALA A 133 -8.04 16.23 -7.18
N GLU A 134 -9.13 16.04 -6.45
CA GLU A 134 -9.15 16.11 -4.99
C GLU A 134 -8.53 14.85 -4.37
N ILE A 135 -8.79 13.66 -4.94
CA ILE A 135 -8.16 12.41 -4.52
C ILE A 135 -6.64 12.49 -4.76
N TRP A 136 -6.21 12.94 -5.95
CA TRP A 136 -4.79 13.16 -6.24
C TRP A 136 -4.11 14.20 -5.33
N ALA A 137 -4.86 15.21 -4.87
CA ALA A 137 -4.35 16.18 -3.91
C ALA A 137 -4.15 15.56 -2.51
N LEU A 138 -5.04 14.65 -2.08
CA LEU A 138 -4.84 13.88 -0.84
C LEU A 138 -3.63 12.96 -0.97
N ASP A 139 -3.49 12.28 -2.10
CA ASP A 139 -2.37 11.42 -2.44
C ASP A 139 -1.03 12.16 -2.34
N GLY A 140 -0.96 13.35 -2.91
CA GLY A 140 0.24 14.20 -2.83
C GLY A 140 0.65 14.59 -1.42
N ARG A 141 -0.26 14.51 -0.43
CA ARG A 141 0.02 14.80 0.97
C ARG A 141 0.63 13.61 1.74
N ILE A 142 0.66 12.42 1.18
CA ILE A 142 1.29 11.25 1.80
C ILE A 142 2.72 11.57 2.25
N MET A 143 3.46 12.35 1.47
CA MET A 143 4.82 12.76 1.80
C MET A 143 4.93 13.66 3.05
N GLU A 144 3.83 14.21 3.56
CA GLU A 144 3.79 14.93 4.85
C GLU A 144 3.89 13.96 6.03
N PHE A 145 3.50 12.70 5.84
CA PHE A 145 3.42 11.65 6.86
C PHE A 145 4.53 10.60 6.73
N CYS A 146 5.19 10.52 5.59
CA CYS A 146 6.21 9.52 5.30
C CYS A 146 7.60 10.15 5.22
N SER A 147 8.53 9.69 6.07
CA SER A 147 9.91 10.12 5.95
C SER A 147 10.60 9.50 4.71
N PRO A 148 11.67 10.14 4.18
CA PRO A 148 12.45 9.54 3.10
C PRO A 148 12.98 8.14 3.43
N GLU A 149 13.35 7.89 4.68
CA GLU A 149 13.84 6.59 5.16
C GLU A 149 12.74 5.53 5.10
N PHE A 150 11.49 5.89 5.48
CA PHE A 150 10.36 4.99 5.36
C PHE A 150 10.05 4.69 3.88
N MET A 151 10.05 5.70 3.01
CA MET A 151 9.82 5.51 1.57
C MET A 151 10.90 4.63 0.93
N GLN A 152 12.15 4.74 1.39
CA GLN A 152 13.25 3.89 0.96
C GLN A 152 13.08 2.42 1.37
N GLU A 153 12.38 2.13 2.46
CA GLU A 153 12.00 0.77 2.86
C GLU A 153 10.74 0.29 2.14
N MET A 154 9.73 1.15 2.07
CA MET A 154 8.39 0.81 1.60
C MET A 154 8.33 0.59 0.08
N LEU A 155 8.97 1.43 -0.73
CA LEU A 155 8.87 1.32 -2.19
C LEU A 155 9.48 0.03 -2.76
N PRO A 156 10.71 -0.40 -2.37
CA PRO A 156 11.23 -1.72 -2.78
C PRO A 156 10.29 -2.85 -2.38
N TRP A 157 9.82 -2.82 -1.13
CA TRP A 157 8.89 -3.82 -0.62
C TRP A 157 7.59 -3.85 -1.42
N TRP A 158 7.00 -2.69 -1.74
CA TRP A 158 5.75 -2.62 -2.48
C TRP A 158 5.89 -3.25 -3.87
N PHE A 159 6.92 -2.86 -4.61
CA PHE A 159 7.17 -3.39 -5.95
C PHE A 159 7.58 -4.87 -5.95
N GLU A 160 8.23 -5.37 -4.91
CA GLU A 160 8.51 -6.79 -4.71
C GLU A 160 7.22 -7.61 -4.58
N HIS A 161 6.20 -7.08 -3.88
CA HIS A 161 5.00 -7.82 -3.47
C HIS A 161 3.76 -7.60 -4.35
N ILE A 162 3.86 -6.89 -5.47
CA ILE A 162 2.80 -6.79 -6.47
C ILE A 162 3.22 -7.46 -7.78
N ASP A 163 2.24 -7.78 -8.63
CA ASP A 163 2.55 -8.43 -9.91
C ASP A 163 3.04 -7.44 -10.98
N ALA A 164 3.57 -7.99 -12.09
CA ALA A 164 4.17 -7.17 -13.15
C ALA A 164 3.17 -6.20 -13.81
N GLY A 165 1.87 -6.52 -13.84
CA GLY A 165 0.82 -5.64 -14.36
C GLY A 165 0.56 -4.47 -13.40
N ASP A 166 0.43 -4.78 -12.12
CA ASP A 166 0.23 -3.78 -11.06
C ASP A 166 1.43 -2.82 -10.97
N ARG A 167 2.66 -3.35 -11.07
CA ARG A 167 3.90 -2.53 -11.11
C ARG A 167 3.86 -1.47 -12.21
N VAL A 168 3.35 -1.82 -13.37
CA VAL A 168 3.23 -0.87 -14.50
C VAL A 168 2.24 0.25 -14.15
N CYS A 169 1.07 -0.10 -13.60
CA CYS A 169 0.06 0.88 -13.22
C CYS A 169 0.59 1.85 -12.15
N VAL A 170 1.14 1.32 -11.07
CA VAL A 170 1.71 2.12 -9.96
C VAL A 170 2.85 3.01 -10.46
N ALA A 171 3.76 2.46 -11.26
CA ALA A 171 4.89 3.22 -11.80
C ALA A 171 4.46 4.33 -12.76
N GLN A 172 3.42 4.12 -13.57
CA GLN A 172 2.84 5.16 -14.43
C GLN A 172 2.25 6.31 -13.61
N ASN A 173 1.48 5.98 -12.57
CA ASN A 173 0.88 6.97 -11.67
C ASN A 173 1.96 7.77 -10.93
N MET A 174 2.97 7.10 -10.38
CA MET A 174 4.09 7.76 -9.70
C MET A 174 4.88 8.68 -10.65
N ALA A 175 5.12 8.24 -11.88
CA ALA A 175 5.84 9.04 -12.88
C ALA A 175 5.11 10.35 -13.24
N VAL A 176 3.78 10.39 -13.09
CA VAL A 176 2.97 11.60 -13.32
C VAL A 176 2.89 12.47 -12.06
N GLY A 177 2.77 11.85 -10.88
CA GLY A 177 2.55 12.55 -9.61
C GLY A 177 3.81 13.09 -8.94
N VAL A 178 4.99 12.52 -9.25
CA VAL A 178 6.26 12.86 -8.60
C VAL A 178 6.98 14.01 -9.34
N PRO A 179 7.57 14.99 -8.62
CA PRO A 179 8.40 16.02 -9.22
C PRO A 179 9.54 15.45 -10.06
N GLU A 180 9.82 16.07 -11.20
CA GLU A 180 10.78 15.56 -12.18
C GLU A 180 12.20 15.41 -11.59
N ASP A 181 12.61 16.27 -10.68
CA ASP A 181 13.89 16.23 -9.98
C ASP A 181 13.99 15.10 -8.92
N PHE A 182 12.86 14.60 -8.44
CA PHE A 182 12.80 13.47 -7.52
C PHE A 182 12.70 12.11 -8.23
N LEU A 183 12.28 12.07 -9.48
CA LEU A 183 12.11 10.84 -10.26
C LEU A 183 13.34 9.91 -10.26
N PRO A 184 14.60 10.41 -10.35
CA PRO A 184 15.79 9.56 -10.25
C PRO A 184 15.91 8.80 -8.93
N VAL A 185 15.55 9.44 -7.82
CA VAL A 185 15.60 8.84 -6.49
C VAL A 185 14.51 7.76 -6.37
N LEU A 186 13.31 8.07 -6.82
CA LEU A 186 12.20 7.12 -6.87
C LEU A 186 12.58 5.86 -7.65
N CYS A 187 13.16 6.02 -8.84
CA CYS A 187 13.62 4.91 -9.68
C CYS A 187 14.67 4.02 -8.99
N GLN A 188 15.59 4.61 -8.24
CA GLN A 188 16.58 3.84 -7.46
C GLN A 188 15.92 3.01 -6.38
N TRP A 189 14.94 3.57 -5.67
CA TRP A 189 14.22 2.86 -4.62
C TRP A 189 13.37 1.72 -5.19
N ILE A 190 12.62 1.95 -6.26
CA ILE A 190 11.85 0.90 -6.93
C ILE A 190 12.75 -0.23 -7.43
N ALA A 191 13.85 0.13 -8.11
CA ALA A 191 14.78 -0.85 -8.66
C ALA A 191 15.42 -1.74 -7.57
N ALA A 192 15.58 -1.24 -6.35
CA ALA A 192 16.14 -2.01 -5.24
C ALA A 192 15.26 -3.20 -4.81
N GLY A 193 13.96 -3.17 -5.10
CA GLY A 193 13.02 -4.25 -4.80
C GLY A 193 12.81 -5.26 -5.95
N LEU A 194 13.50 -5.08 -7.08
CA LEU A 194 13.26 -5.88 -8.28
C LEU A 194 14.54 -6.56 -8.78
N ALA A 195 14.38 -7.75 -9.35
CA ALA A 195 15.46 -8.35 -10.12
C ALA A 195 15.78 -7.50 -11.37
N GLU A 196 17.01 -7.56 -11.86
CA GLU A 196 17.46 -6.78 -13.03
C GLU A 196 16.55 -6.97 -14.25
N SER A 197 16.09 -8.20 -14.49
CA SER A 197 15.16 -8.52 -15.58
C SER A 197 13.77 -7.90 -15.38
N GLU A 198 13.27 -7.85 -14.14
CA GLU A 198 11.97 -7.26 -13.83
C GLU A 198 12.02 -5.73 -13.95
N TRP A 199 13.12 -5.12 -13.50
CA TRP A 199 13.36 -3.69 -13.70
C TRP A 199 13.47 -3.31 -15.18
N ALA A 200 14.19 -4.11 -15.97
CA ALA A 200 14.29 -3.90 -17.41
C ALA A 200 12.92 -3.98 -18.11
N GLU A 201 12.11 -4.98 -17.76
CA GLU A 201 10.74 -5.12 -18.28
C GLU A 201 9.84 -3.93 -17.88
N LEU A 202 9.91 -3.50 -16.60
CA LEU A 202 9.14 -2.35 -16.11
C LEU A 202 9.52 -1.07 -16.87
N THR A 203 10.81 -0.79 -17.02
CA THR A 203 11.27 0.42 -17.72
C THR A 203 11.02 0.39 -19.23
N GLU A 204 10.87 -0.79 -19.83
CA GLU A 204 10.41 -0.91 -21.22
C GLU A 204 8.94 -0.46 -21.35
N LYS A 205 8.09 -0.87 -20.40
CA LYS A 205 6.66 -0.54 -20.38
C LYS A 205 6.36 0.87 -19.86
N VAL A 206 7.22 1.41 -18.99
CA VAL A 206 7.11 2.76 -18.42
C VAL A 206 8.39 3.56 -18.74
N PRO A 207 8.51 4.12 -19.97
CA PRO A 207 9.74 4.80 -20.42
C PRO A 207 10.15 6.01 -19.56
N ALA A 208 9.23 6.62 -18.82
CA ALA A 208 9.51 7.72 -17.90
C ALA A 208 10.50 7.32 -16.79
N LEU A 209 10.59 6.02 -16.45
CA LEU A 209 11.56 5.50 -15.48
C LEU A 209 12.97 5.29 -16.06
N LYS A 210 13.15 5.43 -17.38
CA LYS A 210 14.48 5.38 -18.01
C LYS A 210 15.23 6.69 -17.75
N ILE A 211 15.94 6.74 -16.63
CA ILE A 211 16.79 7.89 -16.33
C ILE A 211 18.00 7.85 -17.28
N PRO A 212 18.37 8.98 -17.90
CA PRO A 212 19.65 9.07 -18.60
C PRO A 212 20.77 8.78 -17.60
N THR A 213 21.59 7.78 -17.89
CA THR A 213 22.82 7.56 -17.10
C THR A 213 23.64 8.84 -17.16
N PRO A 214 24.04 9.42 -16.02
CA PRO A 214 24.93 10.58 -16.05
C PRO A 214 26.20 10.19 -16.80
N SER A 215 26.48 10.95 -17.86
CA SER A 215 27.70 10.82 -18.71
C SER A 215 28.95 11.25 -17.96
#